data_7f5866a4eed571e84fc1c68af79be34e
#
_entry.id   7f5866a4eed571e84fc1c68af79be34e
#
_cell.length_a   1.000
_cell.length_b   1.000
_cell.length_c   1.000
_cell.angle_alpha   90.00
_cell.angle_beta   90.00
_cell.angle_gamma   90.00
#
_symmetry.space_group_name_H-M   'P 1'
#
loop_
_entity.id
_entity.type
_entity.pdbx_description
1 polymer ?
#
loop_
_entity_poly.entity_id
_entity_poly.type
_entity_poly.pdbx_seq_one_letter_code
_entity_poly.pdbx_strand_id
1 'polypeptide(L)'
;MGVETRYGKIKGSYRVLDSLATLGFDFPRRSKFFKSELVQFFILTRENNLDINSVQGSYAGAMGYGQFISSSYRAYAIDYDGDGYADLFNSIPDAVASIANYLKKHGWKRNGVVVTQLQLNKVNQTYKHQKNLNKFIPLRFTEGTEKNYIVEEGDSLLSIAIRNDLKLKELMNLNKIKDKNFIKTGQTLLLSKSKDLYFLGDDNFIAITKYNRSHFYAKAVYDLSLKF
;
A
#
# COMPACT_ATOMS: atom_id res chain seq x y z
N MET A 1 5.21 -8.20 -3.22
CA MET A 1 4.76 -9.51 -2.67
C MET A 1 4.08 -9.38 -1.29
N GLY A 2 4.71 -8.77 -0.29
CA GLY A 2 4.14 -8.70 1.06
C GLY A 2 2.76 -8.04 1.10
N VAL A 3 2.60 -6.88 0.48
CA VAL A 3 1.32 -6.14 0.43
C VAL A 3 0.31 -6.81 -0.49
N GLU A 4 0.74 -7.31 -1.66
CA GLU A 4 -0.16 -7.88 -2.66
C GLU A 4 -0.72 -9.26 -2.25
N THR A 5 0.15 -10.14 -1.79
CA THR A 5 -0.21 -11.55 -1.64
C THR A 5 0.06 -12.12 -0.26
N ARG A 6 0.42 -11.28 0.74
CA ARG A 6 0.90 -11.75 2.04
C ARG A 6 1.99 -12.83 1.87
N TYR A 7 2.99 -12.52 1.05
CA TYR A 7 4.09 -13.44 0.71
C TYR A 7 3.62 -14.74 0.07
N GLY A 8 2.63 -14.66 -0.82
CA GLY A 8 2.11 -15.80 -1.59
C GLY A 8 0.97 -16.57 -0.95
N LYS A 9 0.52 -16.17 0.26
CA LYS A 9 -0.62 -16.83 0.93
C LYS A 9 -1.96 -16.56 0.24
N ILE A 10 -2.09 -15.44 -0.46
CA ILE A 10 -3.33 -15.03 -1.12
C ILE A 10 -2.97 -14.57 -2.54
N LYS A 11 -3.10 -15.45 -3.53
CA LYS A 11 -2.79 -15.16 -4.95
C LYS A 11 -4.03 -15.01 -5.84
N GLY A 12 -5.24 -15.14 -5.25
CA GLY A 12 -6.49 -15.22 -5.98
C GLY A 12 -6.88 -16.65 -6.33
N SER A 13 -8.19 -16.86 -6.53
CA SER A 13 -8.79 -18.18 -6.79
C SER A 13 -9.71 -18.18 -8.02
N TYR A 14 -9.75 -17.08 -8.75
CA TYR A 14 -10.53 -16.97 -9.97
C TYR A 14 -9.71 -17.52 -11.14
N ARG A 15 -10.37 -18.28 -12.03
CA ARG A 15 -9.76 -18.66 -13.30
C ARG A 15 -9.54 -17.40 -14.15
N VAL A 16 -8.28 -17.12 -14.52
CA VAL A 16 -7.90 -15.86 -15.19
C VAL A 16 -8.63 -15.71 -16.53
N LEU A 17 -8.79 -16.82 -17.27
CA LEU A 17 -9.54 -16.84 -18.52
C LEU A 17 -10.96 -16.29 -18.33
N ASP A 18 -11.69 -16.79 -17.34
CA ASP A 18 -13.06 -16.37 -17.08
C ASP A 18 -13.14 -14.92 -16.61
N SER A 19 -12.23 -14.52 -15.72
CA SER A 19 -12.16 -13.15 -15.25
C SER A 19 -11.96 -12.15 -16.39
N LEU A 20 -10.99 -12.42 -17.26
CA LEU A 20 -10.67 -11.53 -18.38
C LEU A 20 -11.76 -11.54 -19.44
N ALA A 21 -12.37 -12.70 -19.72
CA ALA A 21 -13.49 -12.80 -20.66
C ALA A 21 -14.71 -12.03 -20.14
N THR A 22 -15.14 -12.29 -18.91
CA THR A 22 -16.27 -11.58 -18.30
C THR A 22 -16.05 -10.07 -18.30
N LEU A 23 -14.89 -9.61 -17.81
CA LEU A 23 -14.59 -8.17 -17.76
C LEU A 23 -14.37 -7.56 -19.14
N GLY A 24 -13.94 -8.35 -20.10
CA GLY A 24 -13.76 -7.92 -21.49
C GLY A 24 -15.08 -7.77 -22.26
N PHE A 25 -16.06 -8.65 -22.01
CA PHE A 25 -17.29 -8.66 -22.78
C PHE A 25 -18.50 -8.10 -22.02
N ASP A 26 -18.58 -8.30 -20.71
CA ASP A 26 -19.73 -7.93 -19.90
C ASP A 26 -19.53 -6.67 -19.04
N PHE A 27 -18.32 -6.08 -19.04
CA PHE A 27 -18.01 -4.85 -18.32
C PHE A 27 -17.63 -3.69 -19.25
N PRO A 28 -18.63 -2.94 -19.81
CA PRO A 28 -18.40 -1.95 -20.87
C PRO A 28 -17.37 -0.89 -20.55
N ARG A 29 -17.34 -0.41 -19.30
CA ARG A 29 -16.47 0.69 -18.85
C ARG A 29 -14.98 0.46 -19.08
N ARG A 30 -14.49 -0.79 -19.07
CA ARG A 30 -13.10 -1.17 -19.28
C ARG A 30 -12.92 -2.33 -20.28
N SER A 31 -13.94 -2.62 -21.07
CA SER A 31 -13.96 -3.72 -22.04
C SER A 31 -12.73 -3.75 -22.94
N LYS A 32 -12.35 -2.62 -23.54
CA LYS A 32 -11.18 -2.53 -24.43
C LYS A 32 -9.88 -2.96 -23.72
N PHE A 33 -9.69 -2.56 -22.48
CA PHE A 33 -8.52 -2.93 -21.69
C PHE A 33 -8.49 -4.43 -21.41
N PHE A 34 -9.60 -5.01 -20.91
CA PHE A 34 -9.63 -6.42 -20.54
C PHE A 34 -9.59 -7.34 -21.76
N LYS A 35 -10.14 -6.94 -22.92
CA LYS A 35 -9.96 -7.65 -24.19
C LYS A 35 -8.49 -7.66 -24.61
N SER A 36 -7.77 -6.56 -24.45
CA SER A 36 -6.34 -6.51 -24.70
C SER A 36 -5.57 -7.46 -23.78
N GLU A 37 -5.89 -7.44 -22.46
CA GLU A 37 -5.26 -8.36 -21.50
C GLU A 37 -5.60 -9.83 -21.78
N LEU A 38 -6.79 -10.14 -22.26
CA LEU A 38 -7.17 -11.49 -22.70
C LEU A 38 -6.31 -11.97 -23.86
N VAL A 39 -6.07 -11.12 -24.85
CA VAL A 39 -5.14 -11.44 -25.97
C VAL A 39 -3.73 -11.69 -25.44
N GLN A 40 -3.24 -10.83 -24.53
CA GLN A 40 -1.93 -11.03 -23.90
C GLN A 40 -1.88 -12.33 -23.09
N PHE A 41 -2.99 -12.72 -22.47
CA PHE A 41 -3.09 -13.98 -21.73
C PHE A 41 -2.98 -15.21 -22.63
N PHE A 42 -3.65 -15.22 -23.76
CA PHE A 42 -3.50 -16.30 -24.74
C PHE A 42 -2.05 -16.47 -25.24
N ILE A 43 -1.36 -15.35 -25.46
CA ILE A 43 0.04 -15.38 -25.89
C ILE A 43 0.93 -15.85 -24.73
N LEU A 44 0.73 -15.30 -23.51
CA LEU A 44 1.48 -15.67 -22.32
C LEU A 44 1.43 -17.17 -22.03
N THR A 45 0.23 -17.77 -22.09
CA THR A 45 0.07 -19.20 -21.80
C THR A 45 0.77 -20.08 -22.81
N ARG A 46 0.83 -19.68 -24.08
CA ARG A 46 1.60 -20.38 -25.12
C ARG A 46 3.12 -20.22 -24.91
N GLU A 47 3.59 -19.01 -24.63
CA GLU A 47 5.02 -18.73 -24.43
C GLU A 47 5.60 -19.48 -23.24
N ASN A 48 4.80 -19.70 -22.18
CA ASN A 48 5.24 -20.35 -20.95
C ASN A 48 4.69 -21.78 -20.77
N ASN A 49 4.10 -22.37 -21.79
CA ASN A 49 3.50 -23.71 -21.78
C ASN A 49 2.53 -23.94 -20.58
N LEU A 50 1.71 -22.93 -20.26
CA LEU A 50 0.75 -22.98 -19.17
C LEU A 50 -0.61 -23.50 -19.68
N ASP A 51 -1.25 -24.38 -18.91
CA ASP A 51 -2.64 -24.74 -19.19
C ASP A 51 -3.56 -23.55 -18.92
N ILE A 52 -4.10 -23.00 -19.99
CA ILE A 52 -4.96 -21.82 -19.97
C ILE A 52 -6.19 -21.95 -19.06
N ASN A 53 -6.67 -23.17 -18.83
CA ASN A 53 -7.83 -23.47 -18.01
C ASN A 53 -7.48 -23.55 -16.51
N SER A 54 -6.22 -23.77 -16.17
CA SER A 54 -5.77 -23.98 -14.80
C SER A 54 -5.21 -22.72 -14.13
N VAL A 55 -4.82 -21.69 -14.92
CA VAL A 55 -4.23 -20.47 -14.36
C VAL A 55 -5.22 -19.72 -13.48
N GLN A 56 -4.84 -19.54 -12.21
CA GLN A 56 -5.64 -18.80 -11.22
C GLN A 56 -5.01 -17.43 -10.91
N GLY A 57 -5.87 -16.49 -10.52
CA GLY A 57 -5.47 -15.13 -10.16
C GLY A 57 -6.58 -14.37 -9.45
N SER A 58 -6.43 -13.05 -9.41
CA SER A 58 -7.46 -12.17 -8.86
C SER A 58 -8.69 -12.07 -9.79
N TYR A 59 -9.79 -11.54 -9.28
CA TYR A 59 -11.00 -11.26 -10.07
C TYR A 59 -10.74 -10.36 -11.30
N ALA A 60 -9.64 -9.61 -11.31
CA ALA A 60 -9.23 -8.73 -12.41
C ALA A 60 -8.12 -9.34 -13.28
N GLY A 61 -7.79 -10.63 -13.11
CA GLY A 61 -6.81 -11.33 -13.91
C GLY A 61 -5.35 -11.07 -13.54
N ALA A 62 -5.08 -10.57 -12.32
CA ALA A 62 -3.71 -10.44 -11.81
C ALA A 62 -3.21 -11.78 -11.25
N MET A 63 -1.97 -12.16 -11.55
CA MET A 63 -1.43 -13.52 -11.39
C MET A 63 -0.17 -13.57 -10.51
N GLY A 64 0.01 -14.71 -9.88
CA GLY A 64 1.26 -15.08 -9.19
C GLY A 64 1.59 -14.25 -7.96
N TYR A 65 2.80 -14.41 -7.44
CA TYR A 65 3.31 -13.71 -6.27
C TYR A 65 3.30 -12.19 -6.39
N GLY A 66 3.56 -11.67 -7.59
CA GLY A 66 3.60 -10.24 -7.90
C GLY A 66 2.26 -9.66 -8.29
N GLN A 67 1.21 -10.47 -8.51
CA GLN A 67 -0.07 -10.02 -9.06
C GLN A 67 0.08 -9.23 -10.37
N PHE A 68 0.87 -9.76 -11.30
CA PHE A 68 1.05 -9.17 -12.62
C PHE A 68 -0.18 -9.47 -13.49
N ILE A 69 -0.66 -8.45 -14.22
CA ILE A 69 -1.58 -8.65 -15.34
C ILE A 69 -0.82 -9.24 -16.54
N SER A 70 -1.53 -9.81 -17.49
CA SER A 70 -0.93 -10.58 -18.60
C SER A 70 0.13 -9.78 -19.39
N SER A 71 -0.16 -8.54 -19.74
CA SER A 71 0.77 -7.66 -20.44
C SER A 71 2.02 -7.35 -19.61
N SER A 72 1.87 -7.16 -18.30
CA SER A 72 2.99 -6.91 -17.39
C SER A 72 3.85 -8.15 -17.20
N TYR A 73 3.24 -9.33 -17.12
CA TYR A 73 3.96 -10.61 -17.05
C TYR A 73 4.88 -10.75 -18.27
N ARG A 74 4.34 -10.63 -19.47
CA ARG A 74 5.11 -10.74 -20.72
C ARG A 74 6.20 -9.67 -20.86
N ALA A 75 5.96 -8.46 -20.36
CA ALA A 75 6.91 -7.36 -20.53
C ALA A 75 8.03 -7.33 -19.48
N TYR A 76 7.80 -7.86 -18.28
CA TYR A 76 8.68 -7.61 -17.13
C TYR A 76 9.12 -8.87 -16.38
N ALA A 77 8.52 -10.04 -16.64
CA ALA A 77 8.95 -11.27 -15.99
C ALA A 77 10.39 -11.63 -16.38
N ILE A 78 11.13 -12.16 -15.42
CA ILE A 78 12.53 -12.59 -15.55
C ILE A 78 12.64 -14.00 -15.01
N ASP A 79 13.25 -14.88 -15.78
CA ASP A 79 13.82 -16.13 -15.32
C ASP A 79 15.13 -15.79 -14.59
N TYR A 80 15.10 -15.82 -13.28
CA TYR A 80 16.23 -15.43 -12.43
C TYR A 80 17.05 -16.64 -11.99
N ASP A 81 16.43 -17.80 -11.82
CA ASP A 81 17.11 -19.03 -11.44
C ASP A 81 17.66 -19.80 -12.65
N GLY A 82 17.31 -19.41 -13.87
CA GLY A 82 17.90 -19.91 -15.11
C GLY A 82 17.37 -21.28 -15.52
N ASP A 83 16.16 -21.64 -15.09
CA ASP A 83 15.52 -22.92 -15.45
C ASP A 83 14.85 -22.92 -16.85
N GLY A 84 14.84 -21.76 -17.51
CA GLY A 84 14.26 -21.54 -18.84
C GLY A 84 12.85 -20.96 -18.82
N TYR A 85 12.29 -20.71 -17.66
CA TYR A 85 10.93 -20.17 -17.49
C TYR A 85 10.91 -19.05 -16.45
N ALA A 86 10.20 -17.97 -16.69
CA ALA A 86 9.94 -16.92 -15.69
C ALA A 86 8.70 -17.29 -14.87
N ASP A 87 8.82 -18.17 -13.87
CA ASP A 87 7.70 -18.69 -13.09
C ASP A 87 7.29 -17.76 -11.92
N LEU A 88 6.32 -16.89 -12.18
CA LEU A 88 5.77 -16.00 -11.13
C LEU A 88 4.77 -16.69 -10.19
N PHE A 89 4.44 -17.97 -10.41
CA PHE A 89 3.49 -18.71 -9.59
C PHE A 89 4.16 -19.50 -8.49
N ASN A 90 5.36 -20.06 -8.74
CA ASN A 90 6.02 -21.01 -7.86
C ASN A 90 7.48 -20.62 -7.55
N SER A 91 8.18 -19.88 -8.44
CA SER A 91 9.54 -19.38 -8.19
C SER A 91 9.51 -18.03 -7.46
N ILE A 92 9.94 -18.01 -6.19
CA ILE A 92 10.12 -16.76 -5.44
C ILE A 92 11.25 -15.91 -6.02
N PRO A 93 12.41 -16.47 -6.41
CA PRO A 93 13.46 -15.70 -7.08
C PRO A 93 12.98 -14.95 -8.31
N ASP A 94 12.26 -15.61 -9.20
CA ASP A 94 11.71 -15.01 -10.42
C ASP A 94 10.71 -13.91 -10.10
N ALA A 95 9.80 -14.17 -9.15
CA ALA A 95 8.82 -13.19 -8.75
C ALA A 95 9.46 -11.92 -8.17
N VAL A 96 10.48 -12.06 -7.33
CA VAL A 96 11.21 -10.91 -6.76
C VAL A 96 11.98 -10.17 -7.84
N ALA A 97 12.71 -10.88 -8.70
CA ALA A 97 13.46 -10.28 -9.79
C ALA A 97 12.56 -9.57 -10.80
N SER A 98 11.39 -10.15 -11.11
CA SER A 98 10.40 -9.56 -12.01
C SER A 98 9.80 -8.27 -11.43
N ILE A 99 9.46 -8.25 -10.14
CA ILE A 99 9.00 -7.04 -9.46
C ILE A 99 10.09 -5.95 -9.48
N ALA A 100 11.35 -6.32 -9.20
CA ALA A 100 12.48 -5.41 -9.25
C ALA A 100 12.70 -4.85 -10.67
N ASN A 101 12.60 -5.70 -11.70
CA ASN A 101 12.68 -5.29 -13.10
C ASN A 101 11.54 -4.32 -13.46
N TYR A 102 10.32 -4.61 -13.04
CA TYR A 102 9.18 -3.70 -13.23
C TYR A 102 9.48 -2.31 -12.66
N LEU A 103 9.89 -2.24 -11.40
CA LEU A 103 10.21 -0.98 -10.73
C LEU A 103 11.36 -0.24 -11.43
N LYS A 104 12.44 -0.96 -11.81
CA LYS A 104 13.57 -0.41 -12.57
C LYS A 104 13.13 0.19 -13.90
N LYS A 105 12.30 -0.50 -14.66
CA LYS A 105 11.76 -0.03 -15.97
C LYS A 105 10.82 1.17 -15.80
N HIS A 106 10.24 1.36 -14.61
CA HIS A 106 9.36 2.49 -14.28
C HIS A 106 10.06 3.61 -13.51
N GLY A 107 11.39 3.65 -13.53
CA GLY A 107 12.16 4.78 -13.03
C GLY A 107 12.69 4.66 -11.61
N TRP A 108 12.66 3.45 -11.02
CA TRP A 108 13.31 3.20 -9.73
C TRP A 108 14.80 3.51 -9.77
N LYS A 109 15.24 4.31 -8.82
CA LYS A 109 16.65 4.68 -8.63
C LYS A 109 17.20 3.95 -7.42
N ARG A 110 18.28 3.18 -7.62
CA ARG A 110 19.00 2.54 -6.50
C ARG A 110 19.45 3.61 -5.51
N ASN A 111 19.25 3.37 -4.23
CA ASN A 111 19.54 4.30 -3.13
C ASN A 111 18.79 5.65 -3.21
N GLY A 112 17.80 5.77 -4.10
CA GLY A 112 16.95 6.96 -4.17
C GLY A 112 15.96 7.01 -3.01
N VAL A 113 15.57 8.22 -2.62
CA VAL A 113 14.55 8.46 -1.59
C VAL A 113 13.19 8.03 -2.12
N VAL A 114 12.38 7.39 -1.28
CA VAL A 114 10.98 7.04 -1.59
C VAL A 114 10.07 8.16 -1.13
N VAL A 115 10.16 8.55 0.14
CA VAL A 115 9.40 9.66 0.73
C VAL A 115 10.26 10.46 1.69
N THR A 116 9.98 11.75 1.79
CA THR A 116 10.54 12.63 2.81
C THR A 116 9.42 13.09 3.74
N GLN A 117 9.53 12.80 5.03
CA GLN A 117 8.56 13.27 6.02
C GLN A 117 8.78 14.77 6.29
N LEU A 118 7.68 15.52 6.26
CA LEU A 118 7.70 16.95 6.56
C LEU A 118 7.37 17.19 8.04
N GLN A 119 8.21 17.98 8.71
CA GLN A 119 7.89 18.52 10.03
C GLN A 119 7.13 19.85 9.87
N LEU A 120 5.91 19.95 10.41
CA LEU A 120 5.03 21.13 10.23
C LEU A 120 5.72 22.46 10.61
N ASN A 121 6.60 22.44 11.62
CA ASN A 121 7.33 23.63 12.06
C ASN A 121 8.39 24.12 11.05
N LYS A 122 8.73 23.30 10.03
CA LYS A 122 9.73 23.59 9.00
C LYS A 122 9.15 23.68 7.59
N VAL A 123 7.83 23.45 7.41
CA VAL A 123 7.19 23.42 6.09
C VAL A 123 7.47 24.70 5.29
N ASN A 124 7.36 25.86 5.93
CA ASN A 124 7.64 27.15 5.25
C ASN A 124 9.11 27.36 4.84
N GLN A 125 10.07 26.68 5.51
CA GLN A 125 11.47 26.79 5.15
C GLN A 125 11.89 25.76 4.11
N THR A 126 11.36 24.54 4.19
CA THR A 126 11.67 23.44 3.24
C THR A 126 11.12 23.76 1.84
N TYR A 127 9.91 24.32 1.73
CA TYR A 127 9.33 24.72 0.46
C TYR A 127 10.10 25.83 -0.26
N LYS A 128 10.76 26.72 0.47
CA LYS A 128 11.55 27.83 -0.13
C LYS A 128 12.88 27.40 -0.74
N HIS A 129 13.43 26.26 -0.34
CA HIS A 129 14.79 25.82 -0.77
C HIS A 129 14.79 24.76 -1.89
N GLN A 130 13.64 24.14 -2.22
CA GLN A 130 13.58 23.16 -3.29
C GLN A 130 13.10 23.77 -4.61
N LYS A 131 14.04 24.09 -5.48
CA LYS A 131 13.79 24.67 -6.84
C LYS A 131 12.98 23.75 -7.80
N ASN A 132 12.54 22.54 -7.40
CA ASN A 132 11.88 21.57 -8.27
C ASN A 132 10.66 20.89 -7.62
N LEU A 133 9.80 21.64 -6.92
CA LEU A 133 8.57 21.13 -6.31
C LEU A 133 7.60 20.46 -7.28
N ASN A 134 7.69 20.74 -8.59
CA ASN A 134 6.84 20.12 -9.61
C ASN A 134 7.11 18.61 -9.82
N LYS A 135 8.16 18.06 -9.20
CA LYS A 135 8.51 16.62 -9.28
C LYS A 135 8.03 15.80 -8.09
N PHE A 136 7.55 16.43 -7.02
CA PHE A 136 7.16 15.73 -5.81
C PHE A 136 5.65 15.58 -5.70
N ILE A 137 5.20 14.45 -5.19
CA ILE A 137 3.79 14.22 -4.87
C ILE A 137 3.57 14.59 -3.40
N PRO A 138 2.78 15.64 -3.10
CA PRO A 138 2.41 15.94 -1.71
C PRO A 138 1.46 14.86 -1.20
N LEU A 139 1.77 14.30 -0.03
CA LEU A 139 1.03 13.21 0.59
C LEU A 139 0.61 13.61 1.99
N ARG A 140 -0.62 13.29 2.36
CA ARG A 140 -1.14 13.39 3.71
C ARG A 140 -1.68 12.04 4.13
N PHE A 141 -1.20 11.53 5.26
CA PHE A 141 -1.70 10.32 5.88
C PHE A 141 -2.14 10.65 7.31
N THR A 142 -3.19 10.01 7.77
CA THR A 142 -3.64 10.13 9.16
C THR A 142 -3.19 8.89 9.92
N GLU A 143 -2.42 9.07 10.97
CA GLU A 143 -1.95 8.02 11.86
C GLU A 143 -2.79 8.03 13.14
N GLY A 144 -3.15 6.83 13.61
CA GLY A 144 -3.99 6.66 14.79
C GLY A 144 -5.48 6.90 14.53
N THR A 145 -6.27 6.62 15.54
CA THR A 145 -7.70 6.84 15.55
C THR A 145 -8.07 7.74 16.72
N GLU A 146 -9.06 8.59 16.53
CA GLU A 146 -9.66 9.33 17.63
C GLU A 146 -10.50 8.37 18.47
N LYS A 147 -10.22 8.30 19.78
CA LYS A 147 -11.00 7.53 20.75
C LYS A 147 -11.53 8.45 21.81
N ASN A 148 -12.82 8.33 22.11
CA ASN A 148 -13.49 9.07 23.13
C ASN A 148 -13.93 8.13 24.26
N TYR A 149 -14.03 8.67 25.48
CA TYR A 149 -14.52 8.00 26.68
C TYR A 149 -15.53 8.90 27.38
N ILE A 150 -16.63 8.33 27.84
CA ILE A 150 -17.63 9.05 28.65
C ILE A 150 -17.34 8.74 30.12
N VAL A 151 -17.09 9.77 30.89
CA VAL A 151 -16.80 9.65 32.33
C VAL A 151 -18.01 9.06 33.07
N GLU A 152 -17.76 7.97 33.77
CA GLU A 152 -18.75 7.27 34.60
C GLU A 152 -18.69 7.71 36.06
N GLU A 153 -19.72 7.40 36.84
CA GLU A 153 -19.75 7.67 38.26
C GLU A 153 -18.61 6.92 38.98
N GLY A 154 -17.88 7.63 39.86
CA GLY A 154 -16.72 7.07 40.55
C GLY A 154 -15.41 7.13 39.77
N ASP A 155 -15.41 7.61 38.54
CA ASP A 155 -14.19 7.79 37.76
C ASP A 155 -13.31 8.92 38.26
N SER A 156 -12.00 8.72 38.13
CA SER A 156 -10.98 9.76 38.24
C SER A 156 -10.12 9.78 36.96
N LEU A 157 -9.50 10.92 36.65
CA LEU A 157 -8.59 11.00 35.52
C LEU A 157 -7.45 9.94 35.59
N LEU A 158 -7.00 9.65 36.83
CA LEU A 158 -5.97 8.63 37.03
C LEU A 158 -6.49 7.22 36.71
N SER A 159 -7.70 6.87 37.19
CA SER A 159 -8.29 5.54 36.90
C SER A 159 -8.58 5.37 35.42
N ILE A 160 -9.07 6.40 34.75
CA ILE A 160 -9.32 6.41 33.31
C ILE A 160 -8.00 6.25 32.54
N ALA A 161 -6.95 6.98 32.92
CA ALA A 161 -5.64 6.90 32.27
C ALA A 161 -5.04 5.47 32.39
N ILE A 162 -5.05 4.88 33.58
CA ILE A 162 -4.54 3.53 33.83
C ILE A 162 -5.31 2.48 33.00
N ARG A 163 -6.65 2.52 33.02
CA ARG A 163 -7.50 1.58 32.25
C ARG A 163 -7.27 1.64 30.74
N ASN A 164 -6.80 2.78 30.24
CA ASN A 164 -6.59 2.99 28.80
C ASN A 164 -5.11 3.06 28.41
N ASP A 165 -4.20 2.62 29.27
CA ASP A 165 -2.75 2.61 29.04
C ASP A 165 -2.18 3.97 28.64
N LEU A 166 -2.67 5.04 29.29
CA LEU A 166 -2.24 6.42 29.09
C LEU A 166 -1.54 6.96 30.33
N LYS A 167 -0.62 7.90 30.13
CA LYS A 167 -0.10 8.71 31.23
C LYS A 167 -1.12 9.77 31.62
N LEU A 168 -1.33 9.99 32.92
CA LEU A 168 -2.27 11.01 33.42
C LEU A 168 -2.01 12.40 32.79
N LYS A 169 -0.74 12.80 32.69
CA LYS A 169 -0.35 14.07 32.07
C LYS A 169 -0.74 14.15 30.59
N GLU A 170 -0.67 13.04 29.87
CA GLU A 170 -1.07 12.94 28.47
C GLU A 170 -2.59 13.10 28.32
N LEU A 171 -3.39 12.38 29.12
CA LEU A 171 -4.84 12.50 29.14
C LEU A 171 -5.29 13.94 29.48
N MET A 172 -4.66 14.56 30.46
CA MET A 172 -4.92 15.95 30.83
C MET A 172 -4.61 16.92 29.69
N ASN A 173 -3.46 16.75 29.00
CA ASN A 173 -3.07 17.58 27.87
C ASN A 173 -4.00 17.45 26.68
N LEU A 174 -4.41 16.21 26.33
CA LEU A 174 -5.36 15.94 25.24
C LEU A 174 -6.68 16.69 25.44
N ASN A 175 -7.14 16.76 26.70
CA ASN A 175 -8.41 17.35 27.06
C ASN A 175 -8.31 18.81 27.58
N LYS A 176 -7.09 19.39 27.58
CA LYS A 176 -6.81 20.75 28.11
C LYS A 176 -7.26 20.93 29.59
N ILE A 177 -7.20 19.85 30.38
CA ILE A 177 -7.56 19.83 31.77
C ILE A 177 -6.36 20.30 32.61
N LYS A 178 -6.54 21.34 33.41
CA LYS A 178 -5.50 21.89 34.28
C LYS A 178 -5.49 21.27 35.68
N ASP A 179 -6.67 20.94 36.21
CA ASP A 179 -6.84 20.32 37.54
C ASP A 179 -7.32 18.87 37.36
N LYS A 180 -6.50 17.92 37.86
CA LYS A 180 -6.77 16.47 37.78
C LYS A 180 -8.04 16.02 38.50
N ASN A 181 -8.56 16.84 39.41
CA ASN A 181 -9.76 16.54 40.19
C ASN A 181 -11.04 17.09 39.56
N PHE A 182 -10.94 17.78 38.43
CA PHE A 182 -12.08 18.46 37.82
C PHE A 182 -12.57 17.74 36.57
N ILE A 183 -13.26 16.60 36.78
CA ILE A 183 -14.05 15.91 35.76
C ILE A 183 -15.47 15.68 36.27
N LYS A 184 -16.43 15.56 35.35
CA LYS A 184 -17.84 15.34 35.67
C LYS A 184 -18.35 14.08 35.02
N THR A 185 -19.21 13.33 35.72
CA THR A 185 -19.95 12.21 35.12
C THR A 185 -20.71 12.67 33.88
N GLY A 186 -20.64 11.89 32.81
CA GLY A 186 -21.19 12.23 31.51
C GLY A 186 -20.27 13.10 30.61
N GLN A 187 -19.16 13.61 31.16
CA GLN A 187 -18.18 14.36 30.37
C GLN A 187 -17.49 13.43 29.36
N THR A 188 -17.38 13.87 28.11
CA THR A 188 -16.61 13.16 27.10
C THR A 188 -15.14 13.57 27.17
N LEU A 189 -14.25 12.60 27.32
CA LEU A 189 -12.79 12.77 27.28
C LEU A 189 -12.23 12.15 26.03
N LEU A 190 -11.29 12.84 25.41
CA LEU A 190 -10.49 12.34 24.29
C LEU A 190 -9.34 11.48 24.84
N LEU A 191 -9.31 10.20 24.50
CA LEU A 191 -8.25 9.26 24.90
C LEU A 191 -7.08 9.23 23.91
N SER A 192 -7.37 9.38 22.63
CA SER A 192 -6.34 9.49 21.59
C SER A 192 -6.80 10.43 20.50
N LYS A 193 -5.84 11.08 19.85
CA LYS A 193 -6.10 11.97 18.72
C LYS A 193 -5.34 11.44 17.50
N SER A 194 -6.04 11.40 16.38
CA SER A 194 -5.37 11.15 15.11
C SER A 194 -4.40 12.30 14.79
N LYS A 195 -3.25 11.94 14.20
CA LYS A 195 -2.21 12.89 13.79
C LYS A 195 -2.05 12.85 12.27
N ASP A 196 -2.12 14.01 11.65
CA ASP A 196 -1.77 14.12 10.25
C ASP A 196 -0.26 14.12 10.07
N LEU A 197 0.20 13.24 9.21
CA LEU A 197 1.59 13.15 8.77
C LEU A 197 1.66 13.62 7.33
N TYR A 198 2.62 14.48 7.05
CA TYR A 198 2.84 15.04 5.72
C TYR A 198 4.16 14.52 5.16
N PHE A 199 4.15 14.12 3.89
CA PHE A 199 5.30 13.61 3.18
C PHE A 199 5.39 14.21 1.78
N LEU A 200 6.58 14.18 1.21
CA LEU A 200 6.82 14.36 -0.22
C LEU A 200 7.23 13.02 -0.81
N GLY A 201 6.45 12.53 -1.78
CA GLY A 201 6.81 11.35 -2.56
C GLY A 201 7.77 11.72 -3.68
N ASP A 202 8.91 11.04 -3.76
CA ASP A 202 9.97 11.23 -4.74
C ASP A 202 9.84 10.24 -5.91
N ASP A 203 10.81 10.24 -6.82
CA ASP A 203 10.84 9.37 -8.02
C ASP A 203 10.59 7.91 -7.70
N ASN A 204 11.16 7.38 -6.61
CA ASN A 204 10.92 6.00 -6.19
C ASN A 204 9.50 5.75 -5.70
N PHE A 205 8.87 6.73 -5.06
CA PHE A 205 7.45 6.66 -4.72
C PHE A 205 6.60 6.62 -5.99
N ILE A 206 6.95 7.44 -6.99
CA ILE A 206 6.28 7.44 -8.29
C ILE A 206 6.43 6.08 -8.98
N ALA A 207 7.61 5.45 -8.93
CA ALA A 207 7.82 4.11 -9.48
C ALA A 207 6.90 3.07 -8.85
N ILE A 208 6.71 3.10 -7.52
CA ILE A 208 5.77 2.22 -6.84
C ILE A 208 4.32 2.49 -7.30
N THR A 209 3.93 3.76 -7.49
CA THR A 209 2.57 4.10 -7.97
C THR A 209 2.29 3.67 -9.41
N LYS A 210 3.31 3.33 -10.20
CA LYS A 210 3.11 2.69 -11.52
C LYS A 210 2.63 1.24 -11.38
N TYR A 211 3.08 0.56 -10.32
CA TYR A 211 2.63 -0.78 -10.00
C TYR A 211 1.17 -0.79 -9.54
N ASN A 212 0.84 0.07 -8.59
CA ASN A 212 -0.53 0.28 -8.14
C ASN A 212 -0.73 1.78 -7.86
N ARG A 213 -1.73 2.38 -8.52
CA ARG A 213 -1.97 3.83 -8.51
C ARG A 213 -2.37 4.40 -7.14
N SER A 214 -2.58 3.57 -6.13
CA SER A 214 -2.93 4.01 -4.78
C SER A 214 -1.72 4.54 -4.02
N HIS A 215 -1.78 5.78 -3.55
CA HIS A 215 -0.76 6.35 -2.67
C HIS A 215 -0.69 5.60 -1.33
N PHE A 216 -1.82 5.10 -0.81
CA PHE A 216 -1.84 4.25 0.39
C PHE A 216 -1.09 2.93 0.17
N TYR A 217 -1.25 2.33 -1.01
CA TYR A 217 -0.48 1.15 -1.39
C TYR A 217 1.03 1.45 -1.40
N ALA A 218 1.44 2.52 -2.08
CA ALA A 218 2.85 2.89 -2.17
C ALA A 218 3.45 3.19 -0.80
N LYS A 219 2.70 3.85 0.09
CA LYS A 219 3.10 4.09 1.48
C LYS A 219 3.23 2.79 2.27
N ALA A 220 2.26 1.86 2.14
CA ALA A 220 2.31 0.56 2.81
C ALA A 220 3.51 -0.29 2.35
N VAL A 221 3.86 -0.28 1.05
CA VAL A 221 5.07 -0.92 0.53
C VAL A 221 6.32 -0.33 1.15
N TYR A 222 6.41 1.00 1.22
CA TYR A 222 7.53 1.69 1.86
C TYR A 222 7.64 1.36 3.35
N ASP A 223 6.54 1.47 4.10
CA ASP A 223 6.52 1.19 5.55
C ASP A 223 6.91 -0.27 5.86
N LEU A 224 6.47 -1.19 5.02
CA LEU A 224 6.85 -2.60 5.15
C LEU A 224 8.35 -2.78 4.88
N SER A 225 8.93 -2.08 3.91
CA SER A 225 10.36 -2.17 3.59
C SER A 225 11.28 -1.68 4.69
N LEU A 226 10.80 -0.81 5.58
CA LEU A 226 11.57 -0.31 6.74
C LEU A 226 11.68 -1.33 7.89
N LYS A 227 11.00 -2.47 7.78
CA LYS A 227 10.99 -3.53 8.81
C LYS A 227 11.99 -4.66 8.50
N PHE A 228 12.66 -4.57 7.38
CA PHE A 228 13.71 -5.49 6.93
C PHE A 228 15.05 -4.79 6.77
#